data_0c0ec1f4fcc00a62edef627be2102c9e
#
_entry.id   0c0ec1f4fcc00a62edef627be2102c9e
#
_cell.length_a   1.000
_cell.length_b   1.000
_cell.length_c   1.000
_cell.angle_alpha   90.00
_cell.angle_beta   90.00
_cell.angle_gamma   90.00
#
_symmetry.space_group_name_H-M   'P 1'
#
loop_
_entity.id
_entity.type
_entity.pdbx_description
1 polymer ?
#
loop_
_entity_poly.entity_id
_entity_poly.type
_entity_poly.pdbx_seq_one_letter_code
_entity_poly.pdbx_strand_id
1 'polypeptide(L)'
;DPFPYSGGLTTLEALWMGVPVVTLTGQTFCGRHSTSHLNNVGLSELVTISAADYMATAVALAQDTDRLTTLRRGLRAQMAASPLCDAKGYTRALEAAYREMWKKYCTEQRGSGL
;
A
#
# COMPACT_ATOMS: atom_id res chain seq x y z
N ASP A 1 1.03 -3.87 -12.57
CA ASP A 1 0.53 -4.68 -11.46
C ASP A 1 -0.45 -5.73 -11.97
N PRO A 2 -0.38 -6.99 -11.54
CA PRO A 2 -1.33 -8.00 -11.96
C PRO A 2 -2.75 -7.76 -11.41
N PHE A 3 -3.74 -8.30 -12.13
CA PHE A 3 -5.16 -8.22 -11.78
C PHE A 3 -5.83 -9.58 -12.04
N PRO A 4 -6.77 -10.02 -11.20
CA PRO A 4 -7.40 -9.37 -10.05
C PRO A 4 -6.61 -9.47 -8.72
N TYR A 5 -5.59 -10.29 -8.66
CA TYR A 5 -4.71 -10.43 -7.49
C TYR A 5 -3.52 -9.49 -7.65
N SER A 6 -3.50 -8.40 -6.89
CA SER A 6 -2.42 -7.41 -6.97
C SER A 6 -1.10 -7.93 -6.35
N GLY A 7 0.03 -7.38 -6.79
CA GLY A 7 1.33 -7.72 -6.26
C GLY A 7 1.45 -7.38 -4.78
N GLY A 8 1.98 -8.31 -4.00
CA GLY A 8 2.36 -8.09 -2.61
C GLY A 8 3.85 -7.79 -2.52
N LEU A 9 4.66 -8.83 -2.24
CA LEU A 9 6.11 -8.71 -2.17
C LEU A 9 6.74 -8.21 -3.48
N THR A 10 6.26 -8.68 -4.61
CA THR A 10 6.76 -8.24 -5.93
C THR A 10 6.61 -6.74 -6.17
N THR A 11 5.52 -6.12 -5.70
CA THR A 11 5.36 -4.66 -5.74
C THR A 11 6.38 -3.96 -4.84
N LEU A 12 6.60 -4.46 -3.62
CA LEU A 12 7.59 -3.92 -2.70
C LEU A 12 9.01 -4.02 -3.27
N GLU A 13 9.36 -5.16 -3.88
CA GLU A 13 10.64 -5.37 -4.55
C GLU A 13 10.85 -4.39 -5.71
N ALA A 14 9.82 -4.17 -6.55
CA ALA A 14 9.87 -3.19 -7.63
C ALA A 14 10.14 -1.78 -7.09
N LEU A 15 9.38 -1.35 -6.09
CA LEU A 15 9.55 -0.03 -5.45
C LEU A 15 10.93 0.12 -4.82
N TRP A 16 11.43 -0.93 -4.15
CA TRP A 16 12.78 -0.95 -3.57
C TRP A 16 13.88 -0.82 -4.62
N MET A 17 13.65 -1.38 -5.80
CA MET A 17 14.55 -1.25 -6.95
C MET A 17 14.38 0.07 -7.72
N GLY A 18 13.53 0.97 -7.25
CA GLY A 18 13.28 2.25 -7.90
C GLY A 18 12.40 2.15 -9.15
N VAL A 19 11.58 1.09 -9.25
CA VAL A 19 10.65 0.88 -10.36
C VAL A 19 9.23 1.20 -9.88
N PRO A 20 8.59 2.24 -10.40
CA PRO A 20 7.21 2.56 -10.04
C PRO A 20 6.23 1.51 -10.56
N VAL A 21 5.15 1.33 -9.83
CA VAL A 21 4.07 0.39 -10.16
C VAL A 21 2.76 1.17 -10.28
N VAL A 22 2.01 0.95 -11.34
CA VAL A 22 0.62 1.42 -11.47
C VAL A 22 -0.31 0.29 -11.07
N THR A 23 -1.33 0.56 -10.26
CA THR A 23 -2.28 -0.46 -9.81
C THR A 23 -3.73 -0.10 -10.10
N LEU A 24 -4.52 -1.11 -10.43
CA LEU A 24 -5.98 -1.03 -10.47
C LEU A 24 -6.54 -1.60 -9.17
N THR A 25 -7.14 -0.73 -8.34
CA THR A 25 -7.69 -1.11 -7.04
C THR A 25 -8.85 -2.10 -7.17
N GLY A 26 -8.73 -3.24 -6.55
CA GLY A 26 -9.80 -4.25 -6.47
C GLY A 26 -10.75 -4.03 -5.30
N GLN A 27 -11.81 -4.85 -5.24
CA GLN A 27 -12.82 -4.81 -4.18
C GLN A 27 -12.48 -5.73 -2.99
N THR A 28 -11.58 -6.70 -3.20
CA THR A 28 -11.19 -7.69 -2.21
C THR A 28 -9.82 -7.37 -1.61
N PHE A 29 -9.48 -7.99 -0.48
CA PHE A 29 -8.17 -7.86 0.17
C PHE A 29 -7.02 -8.14 -0.81
N CYS A 30 -7.09 -9.24 -1.55
CA CYS A 30 -6.04 -9.64 -2.50
C CYS A 30 -5.86 -8.67 -3.66
N GLY A 31 -6.89 -7.90 -4.04
CA GLY A 31 -6.82 -6.87 -5.09
C GLY A 31 -6.39 -5.50 -4.57
N ARG A 32 -5.95 -5.36 -3.31
CA ARG A 32 -5.66 -4.07 -2.67
C ARG A 32 -4.25 -3.96 -2.08
N HIS A 33 -3.39 -4.97 -2.22
CA HIS A 33 -2.03 -4.93 -1.65
C HIS A 33 -1.21 -3.78 -2.23
N SER A 34 -1.11 -3.69 -3.56
CA SER A 34 -0.36 -2.61 -4.23
C SER A 34 -0.95 -1.24 -3.94
N THR A 35 -2.29 -1.12 -3.83
CA THR A 35 -2.97 0.11 -3.40
C THR A 35 -2.47 0.56 -2.03
N SER A 36 -2.40 -0.35 -1.07
CA SER A 36 -1.88 -0.07 0.27
C SER A 36 -0.41 0.34 0.23
N HIS A 37 0.42 -0.39 -0.52
CA HIS A 37 1.85 -0.10 -0.62
C HIS A 37 2.12 1.28 -1.23
N LEU A 38 1.46 1.61 -2.34
CA LEU A 38 1.63 2.89 -3.02
C LEU A 38 1.18 4.07 -2.16
N ASN A 39 0.04 3.95 -1.47
CA ASN A 39 -0.43 4.99 -0.56
C ASN A 39 0.56 5.23 0.59
N ASN A 40 1.10 4.17 1.18
CA ASN A 40 2.05 4.28 2.28
C ASN A 40 3.41 4.83 1.86
N VAL A 41 3.80 4.65 0.60
CA VAL A 41 5.06 5.20 0.08
C VAL A 41 4.91 6.59 -0.53
N GLY A 42 3.67 7.12 -0.59
CA GLY A 42 3.38 8.46 -1.11
C GLY A 42 3.29 8.53 -2.64
N LEU A 43 2.82 7.46 -3.29
CA LEU A 43 2.60 7.37 -4.74
C LEU A 43 1.10 7.13 -5.05
N SER A 44 0.21 7.82 -4.33
CA SER A 44 -1.24 7.66 -4.48
C SER A 44 -1.73 7.99 -5.89
N GLU A 45 -1.01 8.82 -6.64
CA GLU A 45 -1.31 9.15 -8.03
C GLU A 45 -1.16 7.97 -9.01
N LEU A 46 -0.49 6.88 -8.58
CA LEU A 46 -0.34 5.65 -9.36
C LEU A 46 -1.40 4.59 -8.99
N VAL A 47 -2.32 4.95 -8.10
CA VAL A 47 -3.47 4.12 -7.70
C VAL A 47 -4.68 4.53 -8.52
N THR A 48 -5.27 3.59 -9.26
CA THR A 48 -6.41 3.84 -10.14
C THR A 48 -7.61 3.00 -9.76
N ILE A 49 -8.80 3.43 -10.15
CA ILE A 49 -10.07 2.77 -9.82
C ILE A 49 -10.84 2.29 -11.07
N SER A 50 -10.35 2.64 -12.26
CA SER A 50 -10.94 2.18 -13.52
C SER A 50 -9.85 1.68 -14.48
N ALA A 51 -10.21 0.77 -15.38
CA ALA A 51 -9.30 0.28 -16.42
C ALA A 51 -8.83 1.41 -17.36
N ALA A 52 -9.68 2.38 -17.63
CA ALA A 52 -9.33 3.53 -18.45
C ALA A 52 -8.25 4.40 -17.79
N ASP A 53 -8.41 4.71 -16.49
CA ASP A 53 -7.42 5.46 -15.73
C ASP A 53 -6.11 4.69 -15.58
N TYR A 54 -6.20 3.35 -15.37
CA TYR A 54 -5.02 2.50 -15.30
C TYR A 54 -4.17 2.60 -16.58
N MET A 55 -4.80 2.46 -17.74
CA MET A 55 -4.12 2.60 -19.02
C MET A 55 -3.55 4.01 -19.23
N ALA A 56 -4.34 5.04 -18.95
CA ALA A 56 -3.92 6.43 -19.11
C ALA A 56 -2.73 6.76 -18.19
N THR A 57 -2.78 6.37 -16.92
CA THR A 57 -1.70 6.58 -15.94
C THR A 57 -0.44 5.84 -16.36
N ALA A 58 -0.54 4.59 -16.81
CA ALA A 58 0.61 3.82 -17.26
C ALA A 58 1.28 4.44 -18.49
N VAL A 59 0.50 4.88 -19.47
CA VAL A 59 1.01 5.55 -20.68
C VAL A 59 1.66 6.89 -20.32
N ALA A 60 1.00 7.72 -19.51
CA ALA A 60 1.54 9.01 -19.10
C ALA A 60 2.87 8.85 -18.33
N LEU A 61 2.94 7.90 -17.41
CA LEU A 61 4.17 7.60 -16.67
C LEU A 61 5.30 7.11 -17.59
N ALA A 62 4.99 6.25 -18.56
CA ALA A 62 5.99 5.73 -19.51
C ALA A 62 6.56 6.82 -20.42
N GLN A 63 5.80 7.87 -20.69
CA GLN A 63 6.22 9.01 -21.51
C GLN A 63 6.98 10.09 -20.73
N ASP A 64 6.86 10.10 -19.39
CA ASP A 64 7.52 11.06 -18.49
C ASP A 64 8.88 10.51 -18.03
N THR A 65 9.90 10.66 -18.88
CA THR A 65 11.25 10.18 -18.61
C THR A 65 11.92 10.88 -17.42
N ASP A 66 11.57 12.15 -17.18
CA ASP A 66 12.11 12.93 -16.06
C ASP A 66 11.52 12.42 -14.74
N ARG A 67 10.22 12.16 -14.72
CA ARG A 67 9.54 11.52 -13.57
C ARG A 67 10.12 10.14 -13.29
N LEU A 68 10.28 9.30 -14.30
CA LEU A 68 10.86 7.96 -14.18
C LEU A 68 12.29 8.02 -13.62
N THR A 69 13.13 8.95 -14.10
CA THR A 69 14.49 9.14 -13.62
C THR A 69 14.50 9.57 -12.14
N THR A 70 13.61 10.49 -11.77
CA THR A 70 13.45 10.96 -10.38
C THR A 70 13.04 9.81 -9.45
N LEU A 71 12.04 9.04 -9.84
CA LEU A 71 11.59 7.86 -9.08
C LEU A 71 12.70 6.83 -8.97
N ARG A 72 13.41 6.52 -10.07
CA ARG A 72 14.54 5.57 -10.07
C ARG A 72 15.61 5.92 -9.04
N ARG A 73 15.91 7.20 -8.88
CA ARG A 73 16.94 7.69 -7.96
C ARG A 73 16.47 7.79 -6.52
N GLY A 74 15.22 8.17 -6.29
CA GLY A 74 14.69 8.54 -4.97
C GLY A 74 13.83 7.49 -4.28
N LEU A 75 13.19 6.59 -5.02
CA LEU A 75 12.11 5.76 -4.49
C LEU A 75 12.55 4.80 -3.38
N ARG A 76 13.76 4.25 -3.44
CA ARG A 76 14.30 3.41 -2.35
C ARG A 76 14.41 4.19 -1.04
N ALA A 77 14.94 5.41 -1.07
CA ALA A 77 15.04 6.24 0.12
C ALA A 77 13.66 6.66 0.65
N GLN A 78 12.75 7.00 -0.26
CA GLN A 78 11.36 7.31 0.07
C GLN A 78 10.66 6.13 0.75
N MET A 79 10.81 4.92 0.21
CA MET A 79 10.28 3.70 0.80
C MET A 79 10.89 3.40 2.17
N ALA A 80 12.21 3.53 2.32
CA ALA A 80 12.91 3.32 3.60
C ALA A 80 12.43 4.27 4.71
N ALA A 81 12.03 5.49 4.34
CA ALA A 81 11.49 6.49 5.26
C ALA A 81 9.96 6.36 5.48
N SER A 82 9.30 5.48 4.77
CA SER A 82 7.84 5.29 4.82
C SER A 82 7.41 4.35 5.95
N PRO A 83 6.09 4.33 6.30
CA PRO A 83 5.54 3.36 7.24
C PRO A 83 5.81 1.90 6.86
N LEU A 84 6.07 1.57 5.59
CA LEU A 84 6.38 0.21 5.13
C LEU A 84 7.67 -0.34 5.75
N CYS A 85 8.62 0.51 6.14
CA CYS A 85 9.88 0.13 6.76
C CYS A 85 9.95 0.49 8.25
N ASP A 86 8.88 1.04 8.84
CA ASP A 86 8.80 1.32 10.28
C ASP A 86 8.27 0.12 11.07
N ALA A 87 9.08 -0.92 11.23
CA ALA A 87 8.70 -2.12 11.98
C ALA A 87 8.30 -1.82 13.43
N LYS A 88 8.94 -0.84 14.08
CA LYS A 88 8.62 -0.48 15.48
C LYS A 88 7.27 0.23 15.57
N GLY A 89 6.96 1.14 14.65
CA GLY A 89 5.68 1.82 14.56
C GLY A 89 4.56 0.82 14.27
N TYR A 90 4.76 -0.06 13.31
CA TYR A 90 3.82 -1.14 12.99
C TYR A 90 3.52 -2.02 14.22
N THR A 91 4.55 -2.49 14.93
CA THR A 91 4.39 -3.34 16.11
C THR A 91 3.56 -2.63 17.18
N ARG A 92 3.87 -1.37 17.48
CA ARG A 92 3.10 -0.58 18.47
C ARG A 92 1.64 -0.41 18.07
N ALA A 93 1.38 -0.13 16.80
CA ALA A 93 0.02 0.02 16.27
C ALA A 93 -0.77 -1.29 16.37
N LEU A 94 -0.14 -2.42 16.02
CA LEU A 94 -0.75 -3.75 16.12
C LEU A 94 -1.07 -4.14 17.58
N GLU A 95 -0.12 -3.90 18.50
CA GLU A 95 -0.34 -4.14 19.92
C GLU A 95 -1.47 -3.27 20.49
N ALA A 96 -1.56 -2.01 20.07
CA ALA A 96 -2.66 -1.13 20.47
C ALA A 96 -4.00 -1.65 19.96
N ALA A 97 -4.07 -2.08 18.69
CA ALA A 97 -5.27 -2.67 18.11
C ALA A 97 -5.71 -3.93 18.88
N TYR A 98 -4.79 -4.82 19.22
CA TYR A 98 -5.12 -6.01 20.04
C TYR A 98 -5.65 -5.63 21.41
N ARG A 99 -5.08 -4.62 22.08
CA ARG A 99 -5.59 -4.14 23.38
C ARG A 99 -7.01 -3.60 23.27
N GLU A 100 -7.30 -2.84 22.22
CA GLU A 100 -8.66 -2.31 21.99
C GLU A 100 -9.67 -3.43 21.68
N MET A 101 -9.31 -4.40 20.86
CA MET A 101 -10.15 -5.57 20.60
C MET A 101 -10.44 -6.35 21.88
N TRP A 102 -9.42 -6.54 22.72
CA TRP A 102 -9.59 -7.23 24.01
C TRP A 102 -10.49 -6.46 24.97
N LYS A 103 -10.32 -5.16 25.10
CA LYS A 103 -11.19 -4.31 25.94
C LYS A 103 -12.65 -4.39 25.47
N LYS A 104 -12.86 -4.29 24.16
CA LYS A 104 -14.20 -4.41 23.58
C LYS A 104 -14.83 -5.76 23.91
N TYR A 105 -14.11 -6.86 23.70
CA TYR A 105 -14.57 -8.20 24.05
C TYR A 105 -14.94 -8.33 25.53
N CYS A 106 -14.09 -7.87 26.45
CA CYS A 106 -14.37 -7.90 27.88
C CYS A 106 -15.60 -7.07 28.28
N THR A 107 -15.86 -5.96 27.60
CA THR A 107 -17.02 -5.11 27.88
C THR A 107 -18.30 -5.79 27.40
N GLU A 108 -18.28 -6.40 26.22
CA GLU A 108 -19.42 -7.12 25.64
C GLU A 108 -19.80 -8.35 26.48
N GLN A 109 -18.80 -9.08 27.00
CA GLN A 109 -19.04 -10.25 27.88
C GLN A 109 -19.65 -9.84 29.23
N ARG A 110 -19.27 -8.69 29.79
CA ARG A 110 -19.86 -8.18 31.03
C ARG A 110 -21.30 -7.70 30.86
N GLY A 111 -21.66 -7.23 29.63
CA GLY A 111 -23.04 -6.83 29.30
C GLY A 111 -23.99 -7.99 29.01
N SER A 112 -23.46 -9.18 28.73
CA SER A 112 -24.24 -10.39 28.43
C SER A 112 -24.47 -11.27 29.66
N GLY A 113 -23.99 -10.88 30.82
CA GLY A 113 -24.09 -11.60 32.09
C GLY A 113 -25.23 -11.05 32.96
N LEU A 114 -26.50 -11.36 32.58
CA LEU A 114 -27.70 -11.39 33.44
C LEU A 114 -28.45 -12.69 33.20
#